data_a1afb8ff3751bc41daeeef6bef5c8c32
#
_entry.id   a1afb8ff3751bc41daeeef6bef5c8c32
#
_cell.length_a   1.000
_cell.length_b   1.000
_cell.length_c   1.000
_cell.angle_alpha   90.00
_cell.angle_beta   90.00
_cell.angle_gamma   90.00
#
_symmetry.space_group_name_H-M   'P 1'
#
loop_
_entity.id
_entity.type
_entity.pdbx_description
1 polymer ?
#
loop_
_entity_poly.entity_id
_entity_poly.type
_entity_poly.pdbx_seq_one_letter_code
_entity_poly.pdbx_strand_id
1 'polypeptide(L)'
;MLDLGLSVLFSSLIFVIFKLFDTYKIQTLYAIITNYFIASIVGLLLYEGSVAIETIPQKQWFWGTFALGGLFIIVFNLMAATAQKIGISVASVATKMSLIIPVLVGVLVYKEALDPIKILGVVLALAAVYFASIKRVSGALNKSSLLLPTLLFMGSGIIDVSINYFREAHIAKADFAIFSATVFAAAATVGLFIILVKSFR
;
A
#
# COMPACT_ATOMS: atom_id res chain seq x y z
N MET A 1 8.41 -19.29 -10.65
CA MET A 1 7.33 -19.90 -9.84
C MET A 1 7.57 -19.74 -8.35
N LEU A 2 8.79 -20.00 -7.86
CA LEU A 2 9.14 -19.84 -6.44
C LEU A 2 8.95 -18.40 -5.96
N ASP A 3 9.42 -17.42 -6.73
CA ASP A 3 9.31 -15.98 -6.40
C ASP A 3 7.86 -15.51 -6.26
N LEU A 4 6.98 -16.01 -7.14
CA LEU A 4 5.55 -15.71 -7.05
C LEU A 4 4.93 -16.30 -5.78
N GLY A 5 5.28 -17.55 -5.46
CA GLY A 5 4.81 -18.22 -4.23
C GLY A 5 5.27 -17.50 -2.97
N LEU A 6 6.54 -17.10 -2.91
CA LEU A 6 7.09 -16.31 -1.82
C LEU A 6 6.43 -14.93 -1.69
N SER A 7 6.21 -14.24 -2.81
CA SER A 7 5.51 -12.95 -2.83
C SER A 7 4.09 -13.04 -2.26
N VAL A 8 3.33 -14.07 -2.66
CA VAL A 8 1.98 -14.32 -2.13
C VAL A 8 2.02 -14.65 -0.65
N LEU A 9 2.98 -15.50 -0.23
CA LEU A 9 3.15 -15.88 1.17
C LEU A 9 3.44 -14.65 2.04
N PHE A 10 4.48 -13.87 1.70
CA PHE A 10 4.86 -12.68 2.48
C PHE A 10 3.77 -11.62 2.48
N SER A 11 3.11 -11.38 1.35
CA SER A 11 2.00 -10.42 1.30
C SER A 11 0.78 -10.86 2.12
N SER A 12 0.56 -12.17 2.29
CA SER A 12 -0.50 -12.69 3.14
C SER A 12 -0.13 -12.64 4.62
N LEU A 13 1.13 -12.91 4.95
CA LEU A 13 1.63 -12.84 6.33
C LEU A 13 1.50 -11.44 6.93
N ILE A 14 1.62 -10.38 6.13
CA ILE A 14 1.50 -9.01 6.63
C ILE A 14 0.13 -8.74 7.28
N PHE A 15 -0.96 -9.28 6.70
CA PHE A 15 -2.30 -9.14 7.26
C PHE A 15 -2.46 -9.95 8.57
N VAL A 16 -1.82 -11.12 8.65
CA VAL A 16 -1.79 -11.94 9.87
C VAL A 16 -1.03 -11.19 10.97
N ILE A 17 0.13 -10.63 10.66
CA ILE A 17 0.94 -9.84 11.59
C ILE A 17 0.14 -8.64 12.11
N PHE A 18 -0.57 -7.92 11.26
CA PHE A 18 -1.43 -6.81 11.71
C PHE A 18 -2.52 -7.27 12.67
N LYS A 19 -3.09 -8.45 12.48
CA LYS A 19 -4.06 -9.02 13.42
C LYS A 19 -3.39 -9.42 14.73
N LEU A 20 -2.18 -9.96 14.71
CA LEU A 20 -1.40 -10.30 15.88
C LEU A 20 -1.05 -9.06 16.72
N PHE A 21 -0.79 -7.89 16.09
CA PHE A 21 -0.55 -6.65 16.82
C PHE A 21 -1.71 -6.29 17.75
N ASP A 22 -2.96 -6.51 17.32
CA ASP A 22 -4.14 -6.34 18.17
C ASP A 22 -4.14 -7.31 19.35
N THR A 23 -3.85 -8.60 19.08
CA THR A 23 -3.82 -9.65 20.07
C THR A 23 -2.76 -9.41 21.16
N TYR A 24 -1.57 -8.98 20.75
CA TYR A 24 -0.45 -8.70 21.65
C TYR A 24 -0.39 -7.24 22.12
N LYS A 25 -1.41 -6.42 21.81
CA LYS A 25 -1.51 -5.00 22.19
C LYS A 25 -0.30 -4.17 21.73
N ILE A 26 0.29 -4.51 20.59
CA ILE A 26 1.39 -3.77 19.99
C ILE A 26 0.83 -2.51 19.31
N GLN A 27 1.44 -1.37 19.55
CA GLN A 27 1.05 -0.14 18.90
C GLN A 27 1.41 -0.19 17.41
N THR A 28 0.40 -0.38 16.57
CA THR A 28 0.52 -0.62 15.12
C THR A 28 1.34 0.46 14.42
N LEU A 29 1.17 1.73 14.77
CA LEU A 29 1.90 2.84 14.13
C LEU A 29 3.41 2.71 14.31
N TYR A 30 3.89 2.38 15.53
CA TYR A 30 5.33 2.20 15.78
C TYR A 30 5.87 1.01 14.98
N ALA A 31 5.13 -0.09 14.93
CA ALA A 31 5.54 -1.28 14.18
C ALA A 31 5.64 -1.00 12.66
N ILE A 32 4.69 -0.23 12.10
CA ILE A 32 4.72 0.20 10.69
C ILE A 32 5.93 1.08 10.41
N ILE A 33 6.23 2.05 11.27
CA ILE A 33 7.37 2.95 11.10
C ILE A 33 8.69 2.16 11.17
N THR A 34 8.82 1.25 12.15
CA THR A 34 9.99 0.37 12.25
C THR A 34 10.17 -0.48 11.01
N ASN A 35 9.09 -1.04 10.48
CA ASN A 35 9.12 -1.81 9.23
C ASN A 35 9.62 -0.96 8.05
N TYR A 36 9.15 0.29 7.91
CA TYR A 36 9.62 1.17 6.84
C TYR A 36 11.09 1.55 7.00
N PHE A 37 11.56 1.75 8.23
CA PHE A 37 12.96 2.01 8.50
C PHE A 37 13.84 0.85 8.05
N ILE A 38 13.47 -0.37 8.44
CA ILE A 38 14.17 -1.60 8.05
C ILE A 38 14.11 -1.81 6.53
N ALA A 39 12.93 -1.62 5.92
CA ALA A 39 12.76 -1.79 4.47
C ALA A 39 13.62 -0.79 3.68
N SER A 40 13.74 0.46 4.16
CA SER A 40 14.62 1.46 3.55
C SER A 40 16.09 1.07 3.66
N ILE A 41 16.55 0.66 4.84
CA ILE A 41 17.95 0.25 5.05
C ILE A 41 18.28 -0.97 4.17
N VAL A 42 17.44 -2.00 4.18
CA VAL A 42 17.64 -3.20 3.36
C VAL A 42 17.63 -2.84 1.88
N GLY A 43 16.70 -1.97 1.44
CA GLY A 43 16.65 -1.51 0.06
C GLY A 43 17.90 -0.75 -0.38
N LEU A 44 18.49 0.05 0.52
CA LEU A 44 19.76 0.76 0.26
C LEU A 44 20.95 -0.19 0.25
N LEU A 45 21.01 -1.17 1.15
CA LEU A 45 22.10 -2.14 1.23
C LEU A 45 22.15 -3.09 0.03
N LEU A 46 20.97 -3.43 -0.51
CA LEU A 46 20.83 -4.34 -1.67
C LEU A 46 20.82 -3.57 -3.00
N TYR A 47 21.03 -2.26 -2.99
CA TYR A 47 21.05 -1.46 -4.20
C TYR A 47 22.40 -1.59 -4.91
N GLU A 48 22.38 -2.15 -6.12
CA GLU A 48 23.55 -2.31 -7.01
C GLU A 48 23.52 -1.36 -8.23
N GLY A 49 22.63 -0.36 -8.20
CA GLY A 49 22.49 0.57 -9.32
C GLY A 49 23.53 1.68 -9.36
N SER A 50 23.45 2.51 -10.39
CA SER A 50 24.43 3.57 -10.69
C SER A 50 24.14 4.93 -10.05
N VAL A 51 22.98 5.11 -9.42
CA VAL A 51 22.61 6.39 -8.81
C VAL A 51 23.36 6.57 -7.49
N ALA A 52 24.21 7.59 -7.42
CA ALA A 52 24.87 7.97 -6.19
C ALA A 52 23.85 8.51 -5.18
N ILE A 53 23.88 8.04 -3.92
CA ILE A 53 22.95 8.43 -2.87
C ILE A 53 22.88 9.95 -2.69
N GLU A 54 23.99 10.63 -2.86
CA GLU A 54 24.11 12.09 -2.77
C GLU A 54 23.29 12.84 -3.84
N THR A 55 23.00 12.20 -4.97
CA THR A 55 22.22 12.81 -6.06
C THR A 55 20.71 12.61 -5.94
N ILE A 56 20.25 11.78 -4.97
CA ILE A 56 18.83 11.49 -4.76
C ILE A 56 17.99 12.76 -4.54
N PRO A 57 18.40 13.76 -3.72
CA PRO A 57 17.61 14.97 -3.51
C PRO A 57 17.42 15.84 -4.76
N GLN A 58 18.25 15.64 -5.80
CA GLN A 58 18.20 16.40 -7.05
C GLN A 58 17.30 15.73 -8.10
N LYS A 59 16.82 14.50 -7.83
CA LYS A 59 15.94 13.76 -8.74
C LYS A 59 14.53 14.37 -8.75
N GLN A 60 13.91 14.44 -9.92
CA GLN A 60 12.55 14.99 -10.08
C GLN A 60 11.50 14.28 -9.23
N TRP A 61 11.68 12.99 -8.98
CA TRP A 61 10.77 12.18 -8.17
C TRP A 61 10.96 12.33 -6.67
N PHE A 62 12.04 12.98 -6.21
CA PHE A 62 12.40 13.05 -4.78
C PHE A 62 11.27 13.60 -3.90
N TRP A 63 10.69 14.75 -4.26
CA TRP A 63 9.60 15.34 -3.49
C TRP A 63 8.31 14.52 -3.53
N GLY A 64 8.10 13.79 -4.64
CA GLY A 64 6.99 12.84 -4.76
C GLY A 64 7.08 11.68 -3.76
N THR A 65 8.29 11.30 -3.34
CA THR A 65 8.47 10.23 -2.33
C THR A 65 7.91 10.62 -0.96
N PHE A 66 7.92 11.88 -0.58
CA PHE A 66 7.32 12.35 0.68
C PHE A 66 5.79 12.29 0.63
N ALA A 67 5.19 12.68 -0.48
CA ALA A 67 3.74 12.54 -0.67
C ALA A 67 3.33 11.06 -0.65
N LEU A 68 4.06 10.19 -1.36
CA LEU A 68 3.88 8.75 -1.31
C LEU A 68 4.11 8.19 0.09
N GLY A 69 5.18 8.59 0.78
CA GLY A 69 5.49 8.15 2.15
C GLY A 69 4.34 8.46 3.12
N GLY A 70 3.78 9.67 3.04
CA GLY A 70 2.59 10.03 3.82
C GLY A 70 1.38 9.16 3.49
N LEU A 71 1.15 8.91 2.20
CA LEU A 71 0.07 8.04 1.73
C LEU A 71 0.28 6.59 2.21
N PHE A 72 1.50 6.07 2.18
CA PHE A 72 1.85 4.75 2.70
C PHE A 72 1.52 4.63 4.20
N ILE A 73 1.88 5.62 5.02
CA ILE A 73 1.54 5.62 6.45
C ILE A 73 0.03 5.54 6.65
N ILE A 74 -0.74 6.34 5.93
CA ILE A 74 -2.21 6.37 6.04
C ILE A 74 -2.79 5.01 5.64
N VAL A 75 -2.42 4.50 4.47
CA VAL A 75 -2.99 3.28 3.91
C VAL A 75 -2.62 2.04 4.72
N PHE A 76 -1.38 1.94 5.21
CA PHE A 76 -0.98 0.81 6.05
C PHE A 76 -1.67 0.83 7.43
N ASN A 77 -1.92 2.02 7.99
CA ASN A 77 -2.75 2.12 9.20
C ASN A 77 -4.21 1.73 8.92
N LEU A 78 -4.78 2.11 7.76
CA LEU A 78 -6.12 1.66 7.34
C LEU A 78 -6.15 0.15 7.12
N MET A 79 -5.10 -0.44 6.53
CA MET A 79 -4.95 -1.87 6.31
C MET A 79 -4.94 -2.62 7.65
N ALA A 80 -4.13 -2.17 8.59
CA ALA A 80 -4.06 -2.74 9.92
C ALA A 80 -5.39 -2.60 10.66
N ALA A 81 -6.02 -1.41 10.66
CA ALA A 81 -7.33 -1.18 11.28
C ALA A 81 -8.42 -2.06 10.66
N THR A 82 -8.40 -2.26 9.35
CA THR A 82 -9.35 -3.15 8.66
C THR A 82 -9.13 -4.61 9.06
N ALA A 83 -7.87 -5.08 9.09
CA ALA A 83 -7.52 -6.44 9.48
C ALA A 83 -7.90 -6.72 10.95
N GLN A 84 -7.68 -5.76 11.84
CA GLN A 84 -7.97 -5.87 13.27
C GLN A 84 -9.46 -5.83 13.57
N LYS A 85 -10.19 -4.84 13.03
CA LYS A 85 -11.60 -4.57 13.38
C LYS A 85 -12.61 -5.35 12.56
N ILE A 86 -12.31 -5.60 11.28
CA ILE A 86 -13.26 -6.23 10.34
C ILE A 86 -12.83 -7.64 9.99
N GLY A 87 -11.55 -7.83 9.69
CA GLY A 87 -10.96 -9.14 9.45
C GLY A 87 -9.90 -9.16 8.37
N ILE A 88 -9.00 -10.14 8.48
CA ILE A 88 -7.85 -10.34 7.58
C ILE A 88 -8.31 -10.50 6.13
N SER A 89 -9.34 -11.32 5.90
CA SER A 89 -9.86 -11.59 4.55
C SER A 89 -10.39 -10.33 3.87
N VAL A 90 -11.11 -9.47 4.62
CA VAL A 90 -11.64 -8.20 4.09
C VAL A 90 -10.50 -7.25 3.71
N ALA A 91 -9.51 -7.09 4.59
CA ALA A 91 -8.35 -6.26 4.33
C ALA A 91 -7.57 -6.75 3.10
N SER A 92 -7.33 -8.06 3.01
CA SER A 92 -6.62 -8.68 1.88
C SER A 92 -7.38 -8.49 0.56
N VAL A 93 -8.69 -8.75 0.54
CA VAL A 93 -9.51 -8.58 -0.67
C VAL A 93 -9.55 -7.11 -1.09
N ALA A 94 -9.79 -6.17 -0.15
CA ALA A 94 -9.82 -4.75 -0.45
C ALA A 94 -8.51 -4.28 -1.09
N THR A 95 -7.35 -4.66 -0.52
CA THR A 95 -6.02 -4.28 -1.02
C THR A 95 -5.71 -4.94 -2.37
N LYS A 96 -6.02 -6.23 -2.55
CA LYS A 96 -5.70 -6.92 -3.82
C LYS A 96 -6.62 -6.49 -4.97
N MET A 97 -7.89 -6.22 -4.67
CA MET A 97 -8.84 -5.77 -5.69
C MET A 97 -8.67 -4.29 -6.05
N SER A 98 -7.93 -3.50 -5.26
CA SER A 98 -7.62 -2.10 -5.59
C SER A 98 -6.85 -1.93 -6.90
N LEU A 99 -6.22 -3.00 -7.41
CA LEU A 99 -5.58 -3.04 -8.74
C LEU A 99 -6.52 -2.68 -9.89
N ILE A 100 -7.84 -2.71 -9.66
CA ILE A 100 -8.81 -2.19 -10.64
C ILE A 100 -8.62 -0.69 -10.90
N ILE A 101 -8.18 0.09 -9.88
CA ILE A 101 -8.03 1.55 -10.01
C ILE A 101 -6.94 1.91 -11.03
N PRO A 102 -5.69 1.35 -10.97
CA PRO A 102 -4.72 1.53 -12.06
C PRO A 102 -5.24 1.10 -13.44
N VAL A 103 -6.00 0.01 -13.53
CA VAL A 103 -6.60 -0.42 -14.79
C VAL A 103 -7.58 0.63 -15.33
N LEU A 104 -8.46 1.17 -14.46
CA LEU A 104 -9.39 2.23 -14.87
C LEU A 104 -8.66 3.51 -15.28
N VAL A 105 -7.59 3.88 -14.57
CA VAL A 105 -6.75 5.04 -14.95
C VAL A 105 -6.06 4.78 -16.28
N GLY A 106 -5.55 3.57 -16.54
CA GLY A 106 -4.99 3.16 -17.81
C GLY A 106 -5.96 3.39 -18.97
N VAL A 107 -7.20 3.00 -18.79
CA VAL A 107 -8.26 3.21 -19.80
C VAL A 107 -8.63 4.67 -19.97
N LEU A 108 -8.85 5.40 -18.87
CA LEU A 108 -9.39 6.76 -18.92
C LEU A 108 -8.32 7.79 -19.32
N VAL A 109 -7.09 7.63 -18.84
CA VAL A 109 -6.00 8.59 -19.06
C VAL A 109 -5.17 8.21 -20.29
N TYR A 110 -4.78 6.93 -20.40
CA TYR A 110 -3.95 6.44 -21.49
C TYR A 110 -4.73 5.93 -22.69
N LYS A 111 -6.08 5.99 -22.62
CA LYS A 111 -7.00 5.54 -23.69
C LYS A 111 -6.75 4.10 -24.13
N GLU A 112 -6.35 3.24 -23.21
CA GLU A 112 -6.21 1.82 -23.48
C GLU A 112 -7.55 1.20 -23.84
N ALA A 113 -7.56 0.30 -24.82
CA ALA A 113 -8.77 -0.42 -25.20
C ALA A 113 -9.23 -1.35 -24.08
N LEU A 114 -10.51 -1.25 -23.70
CA LEU A 114 -11.16 -2.20 -22.79
C LEU A 114 -11.54 -3.45 -23.59
N ASP A 115 -10.78 -4.51 -23.38
CA ASP A 115 -11.17 -5.84 -23.81
C ASP A 115 -12.33 -6.36 -22.93
N PRO A 116 -13.32 -7.08 -23.46
CA PRO A 116 -14.41 -7.69 -22.70
C PRO A 116 -13.94 -8.51 -21.48
N ILE A 117 -12.77 -9.16 -21.57
CA ILE A 117 -12.16 -9.90 -20.47
C ILE A 117 -11.74 -8.96 -19.34
N LYS A 118 -11.15 -7.78 -19.66
CA LYS A 118 -10.79 -6.75 -18.67
C LYS A 118 -12.04 -6.22 -17.96
N ILE A 119 -13.14 -5.97 -18.70
CA ILE A 119 -14.41 -5.51 -18.12
C ILE A 119 -14.97 -6.56 -17.14
N LEU A 120 -14.97 -7.82 -17.53
CA LEU A 120 -15.42 -8.90 -16.65
C LEU A 120 -14.56 -8.97 -15.37
N GLY A 121 -13.23 -8.85 -15.49
CA GLY A 121 -12.31 -8.81 -14.35
C GLY A 121 -12.61 -7.66 -13.39
N VAL A 122 -12.90 -6.46 -13.93
CA VAL A 122 -13.30 -5.27 -13.16
C VAL A 122 -14.58 -5.54 -12.36
N VAL A 123 -15.61 -6.06 -13.00
CA VAL A 123 -16.91 -6.37 -12.36
C VAL A 123 -16.74 -7.41 -11.26
N LEU A 124 -15.99 -8.48 -11.54
CA LEU A 124 -15.72 -9.54 -10.55
C LEU A 124 -14.92 -9.03 -9.36
N ALA A 125 -13.93 -8.14 -9.58
CA ALA A 125 -13.14 -7.54 -8.50
C ALA A 125 -14.00 -6.66 -7.59
N LEU A 126 -14.87 -5.80 -8.16
CA LEU A 126 -15.79 -4.98 -7.37
C LEU A 126 -16.79 -5.85 -6.59
N ALA A 127 -17.33 -6.88 -7.22
CA ALA A 127 -18.21 -7.84 -6.56
C ALA A 127 -17.48 -8.56 -5.40
N ALA A 128 -16.23 -8.95 -5.58
CA ALA A 128 -15.43 -9.60 -4.54
C ALA A 128 -15.23 -8.70 -3.30
N VAL A 129 -14.89 -7.41 -3.50
CA VAL A 129 -14.76 -6.44 -2.40
C VAL A 129 -16.09 -6.27 -1.67
N TYR A 130 -17.19 -6.12 -2.44
CA TYR A 130 -18.52 -5.96 -1.90
C TYR A 130 -18.93 -7.17 -1.04
N PHE A 131 -18.87 -8.39 -1.59
CA PHE A 131 -19.25 -9.60 -0.86
C PHE A 131 -18.32 -9.91 0.32
N ALA A 132 -17.03 -9.66 0.20
CA ALA A 132 -16.10 -9.82 1.32
C ALA A 132 -16.43 -8.87 2.47
N SER A 133 -16.84 -7.64 2.14
CA SER A 133 -17.15 -6.60 3.14
C SER A 133 -18.49 -6.85 3.87
N ILE A 134 -19.47 -7.45 3.19
CA ILE A 134 -20.80 -7.74 3.77
C ILE A 134 -20.77 -8.93 4.73
N LYS A 135 -19.91 -9.91 4.52
CA LYS A 135 -20.03 -11.27 5.05
C LYS A 135 -19.82 -11.44 6.55
N ARG A 136 -19.63 -10.41 7.37
CA ARG A 136 -19.41 -10.62 8.82
C ARG A 136 -19.85 -9.49 9.75
N VAL A 137 -21.10 -9.09 9.63
CA VAL A 137 -21.73 -8.44 10.78
C VAL A 137 -23.02 -9.17 11.10
N SER A 138 -22.94 -10.16 11.99
CA SER A 138 -24.12 -10.76 12.59
C SER A 138 -24.89 -9.65 13.29
N GLY A 139 -25.98 -9.18 12.69
CA GLY A 139 -27.01 -8.46 13.38
C GLY A 139 -27.29 -7.02 13.04
N ALA A 140 -26.58 -6.34 12.15
CA ALA A 140 -27.02 -5.11 11.47
C ALA A 140 -25.94 -4.68 10.47
N LEU A 141 -26.36 -4.29 9.27
CA LEU A 141 -25.50 -3.60 8.29
C LEU A 141 -25.10 -2.24 8.89
N ASN A 142 -24.05 -2.23 9.69
CA ASN A 142 -23.54 -0.98 10.21
C ASN A 142 -22.73 -0.31 9.11
N LYS A 143 -23.23 0.79 8.55
CA LYS A 143 -22.57 1.57 7.49
C LYS A 143 -21.10 1.91 7.82
N SER A 144 -20.76 1.97 9.11
CA SER A 144 -19.38 2.17 9.58
C SER A 144 -18.44 0.99 9.26
N SER A 145 -18.96 -0.23 9.04
CA SER A 145 -18.14 -1.40 8.72
C SER A 145 -17.63 -1.40 7.28
N LEU A 146 -18.28 -0.67 6.37
CA LEU A 146 -17.87 -0.55 4.97
C LEU A 146 -16.85 0.57 4.75
N LEU A 147 -16.77 1.55 5.66
CA LEU A 147 -15.91 2.72 5.49
C LEU A 147 -14.42 2.34 5.42
N LEU A 148 -13.94 1.50 6.35
CA LEU A 148 -12.53 1.11 6.39
C LEU A 148 -12.09 0.31 5.15
N PRO A 149 -12.81 -0.73 4.69
CA PRO A 149 -12.47 -1.43 3.45
C PRO A 149 -12.51 -0.54 2.22
N THR A 150 -13.47 0.38 2.14
CA THR A 150 -13.57 1.32 1.01
C THR A 150 -12.40 2.31 0.99
N LEU A 151 -12.07 2.90 2.14
CA LEU A 151 -10.91 3.80 2.24
C LEU A 151 -9.61 3.06 1.95
N LEU A 152 -9.48 1.82 2.42
CA LEU A 152 -8.33 0.96 2.13
C LEU A 152 -8.23 0.65 0.64
N PHE A 153 -9.33 0.25 0.00
CA PHE A 153 -9.41 -0.02 -1.44
C PHE A 153 -8.98 1.22 -2.26
N MET A 154 -9.55 2.37 -1.98
CA MET A 154 -9.22 3.62 -2.67
C MET A 154 -7.78 4.04 -2.43
N GLY A 155 -7.32 4.02 -1.18
CA GLY A 155 -5.96 4.41 -0.81
C GLY A 155 -4.90 3.50 -1.43
N SER A 156 -5.11 2.18 -1.42
CA SER A 156 -4.20 1.22 -2.07
C SER A 156 -4.13 1.46 -3.58
N GLY A 157 -5.27 1.68 -4.23
CA GLY A 157 -5.30 1.96 -5.67
C GLY A 157 -4.61 3.29 -6.04
N ILE A 158 -4.72 4.32 -5.20
CA ILE A 158 -4.00 5.58 -5.40
C ILE A 158 -2.49 5.36 -5.27
N ILE A 159 -2.03 4.56 -4.31
CA ILE A 159 -0.62 4.17 -4.20
C ILE A 159 -0.16 3.49 -5.50
N ASP A 160 -0.89 2.49 -5.97
CA ASP A 160 -0.54 1.72 -7.16
C ASP A 160 -0.46 2.59 -8.41
N VAL A 161 -1.43 3.50 -8.61
CA VAL A 161 -1.42 4.49 -9.71
C VAL A 161 -0.20 5.41 -9.60
N SER A 162 0.08 5.92 -8.41
CA SER A 162 1.19 6.85 -8.18
C SER A 162 2.54 6.17 -8.45
N ILE A 163 2.73 4.93 -7.96
CA ILE A 163 3.95 4.16 -8.22
C ILE A 163 4.12 3.90 -9.72
N ASN A 164 3.05 3.50 -10.41
CA ASN A 164 3.09 3.26 -11.85
C ASN A 164 3.44 4.54 -12.62
N TYR A 165 2.87 5.68 -12.26
CA TYR A 165 3.19 6.97 -12.85
C TYR A 165 4.69 7.31 -12.73
N PHE A 166 5.25 7.20 -11.52
CA PHE A 166 6.67 7.46 -11.31
C PHE A 166 7.55 6.47 -12.08
N ARG A 167 7.19 5.19 -12.08
CA ARG A 167 7.95 4.14 -12.77
C ARG A 167 8.01 4.36 -14.27
N GLU A 168 6.92 4.82 -14.90
CA GLU A 168 6.87 4.98 -16.37
C GLU A 168 7.40 6.33 -16.82
N ALA A 169 7.15 7.40 -16.07
CA ALA A 169 7.47 8.75 -16.52
C ALA A 169 8.84 9.26 -16.05
N HIS A 170 9.38 8.77 -14.90
CA HIS A 170 10.49 9.46 -14.22
C HIS A 170 11.62 8.55 -13.73
N ILE A 171 11.49 7.23 -13.83
CA ILE A 171 12.43 6.31 -13.19
C ILE A 171 12.90 5.25 -14.20
N ALA A 172 14.23 5.16 -14.41
CA ALA A 172 14.79 4.04 -15.14
C ALA A 172 14.56 2.72 -14.40
N LYS A 173 14.38 1.61 -15.13
CA LYS A 173 14.10 0.30 -14.52
C LYS A 173 15.13 -0.11 -13.46
N ALA A 174 16.42 0.23 -13.70
CA ALA A 174 17.50 -0.04 -12.75
C ALA A 174 17.39 0.76 -11.45
N ASP A 175 16.74 1.93 -11.48
CA ASP A 175 16.66 2.85 -10.35
C ASP A 175 15.39 2.65 -9.50
N PHE A 176 14.53 1.71 -9.87
CA PHE A 176 13.28 1.47 -9.13
C PHE A 176 13.52 0.98 -7.70
N ALA A 177 14.60 0.25 -7.45
CA ALA A 177 14.96 -0.20 -6.10
C ALA A 177 15.32 0.98 -5.18
N ILE A 178 16.14 1.92 -5.66
CA ILE A 178 16.52 3.11 -4.89
C ILE A 178 15.34 4.05 -4.67
N PHE A 179 14.46 4.21 -5.66
CA PHE A 179 13.21 4.94 -5.51
C PHE A 179 12.35 4.35 -4.40
N SER A 180 12.13 3.02 -4.43
CA SER A 180 11.33 2.33 -3.40
C SER A 180 11.93 2.49 -2.00
N ALA A 181 13.26 2.33 -1.87
CA ALA A 181 13.96 2.56 -0.62
C ALA A 181 13.79 4.00 -0.10
N THR A 182 13.81 4.99 -1.01
CA THR A 182 13.59 6.40 -0.68
C THR A 182 12.14 6.67 -0.25
N VAL A 183 11.15 6.04 -0.89
CA VAL A 183 9.73 6.12 -0.46
C VAL A 183 9.56 5.58 0.95
N PHE A 184 10.21 4.45 1.28
CA PHE A 184 10.15 3.89 2.64
C PHE A 184 10.90 4.78 3.65
N ALA A 185 12.03 5.39 3.29
CA ALA A 185 12.69 6.39 4.13
C ALA A 185 11.79 7.59 4.39
N ALA A 186 11.14 8.13 3.36
CA ALA A 186 10.19 9.23 3.48
C ALA A 186 8.99 8.83 4.36
N ALA A 187 8.44 7.62 4.20
CA ALA A 187 7.38 7.10 5.05
C ALA A 187 7.82 7.00 6.52
N ALA A 188 9.04 6.49 6.78
CA ALA A 188 9.58 6.42 8.13
C ALA A 188 9.74 7.82 8.76
N THR A 189 10.27 8.79 8.02
CA THR A 189 10.46 10.17 8.51
C THR A 189 9.13 10.86 8.79
N VAL A 190 8.14 10.75 7.90
CA VAL A 190 6.79 11.26 8.11
C VAL A 190 6.14 10.60 9.33
N GLY A 191 6.30 9.29 9.48
CA GLY A 191 5.80 8.55 10.62
C GLY A 191 6.43 8.99 11.94
N LEU A 192 7.74 9.18 11.98
CA LEU A 192 8.44 9.72 13.15
C LEU A 192 7.95 11.13 13.51
N PHE A 193 7.75 11.99 12.52
CA PHE A 193 7.20 13.32 12.74
C PHE A 193 5.80 13.26 13.38
N ILE A 194 4.93 12.35 12.93
CA ILE A 194 3.60 12.13 13.53
C ILE A 194 3.72 11.69 14.99
N ILE A 195 4.67 10.80 15.32
CA ILE A 195 4.90 10.37 16.70
C ILE A 195 5.36 11.54 17.57
N LEU A 196 6.33 12.32 17.09
CA LEU A 196 6.84 13.47 17.81
C LEU A 196 5.72 14.47 18.12
N VAL A 197 4.92 14.83 17.13
CA VAL A 197 3.76 15.74 17.33
C VAL A 197 2.76 15.18 18.34
N LYS A 198 2.53 13.86 18.36
CA LYS A 198 1.66 13.24 19.36
C LYS A 198 2.26 13.20 20.76
N SER A 199 3.58 13.13 20.88
CA SER A 199 4.27 13.10 22.18
C SER A 199 4.26 14.47 22.88
N PHE A 200 4.13 15.56 22.13
CA PHE A 200 4.04 16.92 22.66
C PHE A 200 2.61 17.39 23.00
N ARG A 201 1.60 16.52 22.77
CA ARG A 201 0.20 16.75 23.18
C ARG A 201 -0.19 15.88 24.36
#